data_e4f841397d30260d8b55e27a616be343
#
_entry.id   e4f841397d30260d8b55e27a616be343
#
_cell.length_a   1.000
_cell.length_b   1.000
_cell.length_c   1.000
_cell.angle_alpha   90.00
_cell.angle_beta   90.00
_cell.angle_gamma   90.00
#
_symmetry.space_group_name_H-M   'P 1'
#
loop_
_entity.id
_entity.type
_entity.pdbx_description
1 polymer ?
#
loop_
_entity_poly.entity_id
_entity_poly.type
_entity_poly.pdbx_seq_one_letter_code
_entity_poly.pdbx_strand_id
1 'polypeptide(L)' 'MANYHIAKQQNILGTERTVYYVEGTNWTTEFADRKRYTNKTTANSEIYSFGGTVVTE' A
#
# COMPACT_ATOMS: atom_id res chain seq x y z
N MET A 1 1.13 -14.70 -12.74
CA MET A 1 1.17 -13.26 -12.97
C MET A 1 1.58 -12.54 -11.70
N ALA A 2 2.36 -11.49 -11.82
CA ALA A 2 2.77 -10.71 -10.67
C ALA A 2 1.60 -9.87 -10.16
N ASN A 3 1.50 -9.78 -8.85
CA ASN A 3 0.59 -8.86 -8.19
C ASN A 3 1.41 -7.81 -7.48
N TYR A 4 0.79 -6.67 -7.23
CA TYR A 4 1.44 -5.54 -6.58
C TYR A 4 0.54 -4.98 -5.50
N HIS A 5 1.15 -4.36 -4.50
CA HIS A 5 0.40 -3.62 -3.50
C HIS A 5 1.20 -2.39 -3.09
N ILE A 6 0.57 -1.48 -2.37
CA ILE A 6 1.21 -0.26 -1.91
C ILE A 6 1.34 -0.35 -0.39
N ALA A 7 2.56 -0.14 0.09
CA ALA A 7 2.87 -0.18 1.51
C ALA A 7 3.66 1.05 1.92
N LYS A 8 3.55 1.45 3.17
CA LYS A 8 4.37 2.52 3.73
C LYS A 8 4.59 2.29 5.22
N GLN A 9 5.60 2.96 5.77
CA GLN A 9 5.83 2.94 7.20
C GLN A 9 5.06 4.09 7.85
N GLN A 10 4.41 3.80 8.96
CA GLN A 10 3.65 4.80 9.70
C GLN A 10 3.91 4.63 11.18
N ASN A 11 4.13 5.75 11.88
CA ASN A 11 4.28 5.74 13.32
C ASN A 11 2.89 5.73 13.95
N ILE A 12 2.60 4.67 14.69
CA ILE A 12 1.32 4.52 15.40
C ILE A 12 1.64 4.36 16.88
N LEU A 13 1.21 5.34 17.66
CA LEU A 13 1.41 5.35 19.11
C LEU A 13 2.88 5.14 19.51
N GLY A 14 3.79 5.76 18.77
CA GLY A 14 5.22 5.65 19.04
C GLY A 14 5.89 4.42 18.45
N THR A 15 5.16 3.55 17.77
CA THR A 15 5.71 2.35 17.14
C THR A 15 5.59 2.46 15.63
N GLU A 16 6.69 2.26 14.92
CA GLU A 16 6.67 2.25 13.47
C GLU A 16 6.09 0.94 12.95
N ARG A 17 5.08 1.04 12.09
CA ARG A 17 4.41 -0.11 11.54
C ARG A 17 4.24 0.02 10.04
N THR A 18 4.22 -1.11 9.35
CA THR A 18 3.92 -1.15 7.93
C THR A 18 2.42 -1.16 7.73
N VAL A 19 1.93 -0.22 6.95
CA VAL A 19 0.50 -0.17 6.59
C VAL A 19 0.36 -0.35 5.09
N TYR A 20 -0.77 -0.90 4.69
CA TYR A 20 -1.06 -1.24 3.29
C TYR A 20 -2.26 -0.44 2.82
N TYR A 21 -2.15 0.07 1.59
CA TYR A 21 -3.23 0.84 1.01
C TYR A 21 -4.44 -0.05 0.71
N VAL A 22 -5.63 0.45 1.02
CA VAL A 22 -6.89 -0.25 0.75
C VAL A 22 -7.64 0.48 -0.35
N GLU A 23 -8.22 1.64 -0.03
CA GLU A 23 -8.93 2.45 -1.00
C GLU A 23 -9.15 3.86 -0.46
N GLY A 24 -9.36 4.82 -1.35
CA GLY A 24 -9.57 6.21 -0.95
C GLY A 24 -8.41 6.73 -0.12
N THR A 25 -8.67 7.04 1.14
CA THR A 25 -7.63 7.46 2.10
C THR A 25 -7.40 6.41 3.18
N ASN A 26 -7.91 5.20 2.98
CA ASN A 26 -7.85 4.14 3.99
C ASN A 26 -6.58 3.31 3.86
N TRP A 27 -5.94 3.07 5.00
CA TRP A 27 -4.76 2.21 5.11
C TRP A 27 -5.01 1.22 6.24
N THR A 28 -4.40 0.04 6.14
CA THR A 28 -4.59 -1.02 7.15
C THR A 28 -3.27 -1.67 7.50
N THR A 29 -3.16 -2.18 8.72
CA THR A 29 -2.02 -3.00 9.12
C THR A 29 -2.23 -4.47 8.73
N GLU A 30 -3.42 -4.83 8.25
CA GLU A 30 -3.76 -6.20 7.87
C GLU A 30 -3.35 -6.47 6.43
N PHE A 31 -2.34 -7.32 6.25
CA PHE A 31 -1.86 -7.67 4.92
C PHE A 31 -2.96 -8.28 4.04
N ALA A 32 -3.86 -9.07 4.63
CA ALA A 32 -4.94 -9.72 3.91
C ALA A 32 -5.94 -8.73 3.30
N ASP A 33 -6.06 -7.53 3.88
CA ASP A 33 -7.02 -6.53 3.43
C ASP A 33 -6.44 -5.55 2.42
N ARG A 34 -5.17 -5.69 2.07
CA ARG A 34 -4.52 -4.78 1.14
C ARG A 34 -5.18 -4.83 -0.23
N LYS A 35 -5.19 -3.68 -0.91
CA LYS A 35 -5.63 -3.64 -2.30
C LYS A 35 -4.57 -4.26 -3.19
N ARG A 36 -4.97 -5.18 -4.03
CA ARG A 36 -4.07 -5.83 -4.99
C ARG A 36 -4.19 -5.17 -6.35
N TYR A 37 -3.04 -4.99 -6.98
CA TYR A 37 -2.97 -4.47 -8.33
C TYR A 37 -2.35 -5.53 -9.22
N THR A 38 -2.85 -5.65 -10.44
CA THR A 38 -2.26 -6.53 -11.44
C THR A 38 -1.40 -5.75 -12.43
N ASN A 39 -1.44 -4.42 -12.34
CA ASN A 39 -0.70 -3.53 -13.22
C ASN A 39 0.16 -2.60 -12.39
N LYS A 40 1.47 -2.70 -12.57
CA LYS A 40 2.43 -1.87 -11.83
C LYS A 40 2.27 -0.38 -12.15
N THR A 41 1.93 -0.05 -13.39
CA THR A 41 1.73 1.34 -13.80
C THR A 41 0.57 1.97 -13.03
N THR A 42 -0.52 1.23 -12.85
CA THR A 42 -1.67 1.71 -12.07
C THR A 42 -1.28 1.93 -10.61
N ALA A 43 -0.54 0.98 -10.01
CA ALA A 43 -0.09 1.13 -8.64
C ALA A 43 0.83 2.34 -8.49
N ASN A 44 1.78 2.52 -9.41
CA ASN A 44 2.67 3.68 -9.38
C ASN A 44 1.92 5.00 -9.51
N SER A 45 0.87 5.04 -10.31
CA SER A 45 0.06 6.26 -10.46
C SER A 45 -0.59 6.65 -9.14
N GLU A 46 -1.03 5.68 -8.36
CA GLU A 46 -1.71 5.96 -7.10
C GLU A 46 -0.78 6.47 -6.01
N ILE A 47 0.49 6.06 -6.00
CA ILE A 47 1.41 6.56 -4.97
C ILE A 47 1.71 8.05 -5.12
N TYR A 48 1.51 8.64 -6.28
CA TYR A 48 1.64 10.09 -6.44
C TYR A 48 0.58 10.84 -5.63
N SER A 49 -0.58 10.23 -5.46
CA SER A 49 -1.67 10.85 -4.69
C SER A 49 -1.63 10.47 -3.22
N PHE A 50 -1.26 9.25 -2.91
CA PHE A 50 -1.39 8.71 -1.55
C PHE A 50 -0.06 8.47 -0.84
N GLY A 51 1.03 8.46 -1.58
CA GLY A 51 2.34 8.12 -1.04
C GLY A 51 2.53 6.62 -0.92
N GLY A 52 3.66 6.22 -0.33
CA GLY A 52 4.00 4.82 -0.16
C GLY A 52 4.91 4.28 -1.24
N THR A 53 5.07 2.97 -1.26
CA THR A 53 5.96 2.27 -2.19
C THR A 53 5.22 1.08 -2.80
N VAL A 54 5.39 0.89 -4.10
CA VAL A 54 4.83 -0.29 -4.77
C VAL A 54 5.70 -1.50 -4.46
N VAL A 55 5.06 -2.56 -4.00
CA VAL A 55 5.74 -3.81 -3.66
C VAL A 55 5.27 -4.91 -4.61
N THR A 56 6.21 -5.62 -5.19
CA THR A 56 5.91 -6.78 -6.05
C THR A 56 5.72 -8.02 -5.18
N GLU A 57 4.63 -8.71 -5.39
CA GLU A 57 4.32 -9.93 -4.62
C GLU A 57 4.88 -11.19 -5.27
#